data_1834d8d2a7ea3be6b6978c65cdcfcae6
#
_entry.id   1834d8d2a7ea3be6b6978c65cdcfcae6
#
_cell.length_a   1.000
_cell.length_b   1.000
_cell.length_c   1.000
_cell.angle_alpha   90.00
_cell.angle_beta   90.00
_cell.angle_gamma   90.00
#
_symmetry.space_group_name_H-M   'P 1'
#
loop_
_entity.id
_entity.type
_entity.pdbx_description
1 polymer ?
#
loop_
_entity_poly.entity_id
_entity_poly.type
_entity_poly.pdbx_seq_one_letter_code
_entity_poly.pdbx_strand_id
1 'polypeptide(L)'
;MPKGEPYIPETITVHLGRPDADAMNVEVPFADYIKNVASSEIYPTWPEAALRANIYAIITFALNRIYTEWYRSRGYPFDITDSTQYDQKYTYGREVFENINRLVDEQLNTYIRRQGTIEPLFAAFCNGTTVTCEGLSQWGTVGLAEQGYSPYDILTYYYGDSIDLVQNVPVQTSMQSYPGFPLELGYSGEDVRLLQIQLNRISRNYPAIPKIGEITGS
;
A
#
# COMPACT_ATOMS: atom_id res chain seq x y z
N MET A 1 -6.52 -19.23 5.44
CA MET A 1 -5.90 -17.93 5.12
C MET A 1 -5.14 -18.04 3.81
N PRO A 2 -5.14 -17.03 2.94
CA PRO A 2 -4.29 -17.04 1.76
C PRO A 2 -2.83 -17.14 2.18
N LYS A 3 -2.08 -18.05 1.61
CA LYS A 3 -0.68 -18.39 1.98
C LYS A 3 0.28 -17.25 1.63
N GLY A 4 0.34 -16.19 2.45
CA GLY A 4 1.24 -15.06 2.28
C GLY A 4 0.91 -14.12 1.11
N GLU A 5 -0.31 -14.16 0.59
CA GLU A 5 -0.81 -13.19 -0.39
C GLU A 5 -1.02 -11.82 0.26
N PRO A 6 -0.83 -10.73 -0.48
CA PRO A 6 -1.27 -9.42 -0.03
C PRO A 6 -2.78 -9.39 0.25
N TYR A 7 -3.18 -8.60 1.22
CA TYR A 7 -4.57 -8.38 1.61
C TYR A 7 -4.80 -6.90 1.89
N ILE A 8 -6.05 -6.47 1.87
CA ILE A 8 -6.46 -5.15 2.32
C ILE A 8 -6.60 -5.22 3.84
N PRO A 9 -5.83 -4.46 4.63
CA PRO A 9 -5.99 -4.45 6.07
C PRO A 9 -7.31 -3.78 6.48
N GLU A 10 -7.90 -4.20 7.59
CA GLU A 10 -9.07 -3.52 8.14
C GLU A 10 -8.73 -2.12 8.62
N THR A 11 -7.59 -1.97 9.27
CA THR A 11 -7.10 -0.69 9.81
C THR A 11 -5.65 -0.43 9.43
N ILE A 12 -5.22 0.82 9.55
CA ILE A 12 -3.84 1.28 9.39
C ILE A 12 -3.49 2.22 10.54
N THR A 13 -2.28 2.09 11.10
CA THR A 13 -1.78 3.00 12.12
C THR A 13 -0.96 4.11 11.47
N VAL A 14 -1.42 5.35 11.60
CA VAL A 14 -0.79 6.56 11.05
C VAL A 14 -0.07 7.33 12.15
N HIS A 15 1.21 7.61 11.95
CA HIS A 15 1.99 8.49 12.81
C HIS A 15 1.84 9.94 12.34
N LEU A 16 1.37 10.82 13.23
CA LEU A 16 1.10 12.24 12.90
C LEU A 16 2.37 13.09 13.05
N GLY A 17 3.39 12.78 12.26
CA GLY A 17 4.66 13.49 12.30
C GLY A 17 5.77 12.78 11.54
N ARG A 18 6.99 13.27 11.72
CA ARG A 18 8.20 12.59 11.22
C ARG A 18 8.40 11.28 11.96
N PRO A 19 9.03 10.25 11.35
CA PRO A 19 9.17 8.94 11.98
C PRO A 19 9.84 8.95 13.36
N ASP A 20 10.75 9.89 13.58
CA ASP A 20 11.53 10.07 14.82
C ASP A 20 10.94 11.10 15.80
N ALA A 21 9.79 11.67 15.47
CA ALA A 21 9.12 12.66 16.32
C ALA A 21 8.31 11.98 17.44
N ASP A 22 8.25 12.63 18.59
CA ASP A 22 7.27 12.27 19.62
C ASP A 22 5.90 12.82 19.23
N ALA A 23 5.17 12.04 18.46
CA ALA A 23 3.89 12.41 17.91
C ALA A 23 2.85 11.28 18.07
N MET A 24 1.59 11.62 17.96
CA MET A 24 0.48 10.70 18.15
C MET A 24 0.40 9.67 17.02
N ASN A 25 0.11 8.42 17.38
CA ASN A 25 -0.30 7.39 16.46
C ASN A 25 -1.83 7.27 16.51
N VAL A 26 -2.46 7.26 15.34
CA VAL A 26 -3.91 7.06 15.21
C VAL A 26 -4.18 5.81 14.38
N GLU A 27 -5.02 4.93 14.91
CA GLU A 27 -5.53 3.80 14.15
C GLU A 27 -6.85 4.21 13.47
N VAL A 28 -6.94 4.01 12.16
CA VAL A 28 -8.11 4.36 11.38
C VAL A 28 -8.46 3.22 10.41
N PRO A 29 -9.74 3.08 10.00
CA PRO A 29 -10.10 2.16 8.93
C PRO A 29 -9.28 2.43 7.67
N PHE A 30 -8.77 1.39 7.02
CA PHE A 30 -7.91 1.55 5.85
C PHE A 30 -8.61 2.31 4.71
N ALA A 31 -9.91 2.03 4.49
CA ALA A 31 -10.71 2.75 3.51
C ALA A 31 -10.74 4.27 3.80
N ASP A 32 -10.95 4.65 5.06
CA ASP A 32 -11.02 6.05 5.47
C ASP A 32 -9.65 6.73 5.34
N TYR A 33 -8.56 6.02 5.62
CA TYR A 33 -7.21 6.50 5.36
C TYR A 33 -7.02 6.83 3.86
N ILE A 34 -7.35 5.91 2.96
CA ILE A 34 -7.21 6.12 1.50
C ILE A 34 -8.07 7.29 1.03
N LYS A 35 -9.32 7.39 1.50
CA LYS A 35 -10.23 8.50 1.18
C LYS A 35 -9.68 9.85 1.62
N ASN A 36 -9.11 9.90 2.82
CA ASN A 36 -8.47 11.09 3.37
C ASN A 36 -7.25 11.50 2.55
N VAL A 37 -6.33 10.57 2.29
CA VAL A 37 -5.12 10.84 1.48
C VAL A 37 -5.51 11.30 0.09
N ALA A 38 -6.39 10.61 -0.61
CA ALA A 38 -6.85 11.01 -1.95
C ALA A 38 -7.45 12.42 -1.95
N SER A 39 -8.29 12.74 -0.95
CA SER A 39 -8.86 14.08 -0.80
C SER A 39 -7.82 15.14 -0.43
N SER A 40 -6.65 14.75 0.10
CA SER A 40 -5.54 15.64 0.48
C SER A 40 -4.51 15.84 -0.62
N GLU A 41 -4.39 14.88 -1.53
CA GLU A 41 -3.35 14.84 -2.58
C GLU A 41 -3.85 15.32 -3.94
N ILE A 42 -5.12 15.04 -4.28
CA ILE A 42 -5.66 15.31 -5.62
C ILE A 42 -6.94 16.13 -5.57
N TYR A 43 -7.25 16.80 -6.68
CA TYR A 43 -8.44 17.67 -6.76
C TYR A 43 -9.65 16.89 -7.28
N PRO A 44 -10.81 16.98 -6.61
CA PRO A 44 -12.01 16.21 -6.98
C PRO A 44 -12.57 16.59 -8.37
N THR A 45 -12.15 17.71 -8.92
CA THR A 45 -12.56 18.22 -10.24
C THR A 45 -11.76 17.66 -11.41
N TRP A 46 -10.74 16.86 -11.16
CA TRP A 46 -9.94 16.24 -12.22
C TRP A 46 -10.74 15.19 -13.02
N PRO A 47 -10.34 14.90 -14.28
CA PRO A 47 -10.95 13.81 -15.05
C PRO A 47 -10.93 12.48 -14.29
N GLU A 48 -12.00 11.70 -14.38
CA GLU A 48 -12.15 10.46 -13.60
C GLU A 48 -11.01 9.47 -13.84
N ALA A 49 -10.49 9.37 -15.07
CA ALA A 49 -9.36 8.50 -15.37
C ALA A 49 -8.09 8.90 -14.60
N ALA A 50 -7.84 10.21 -14.44
CA ALA A 50 -6.75 10.72 -13.62
C ALA A 50 -6.97 10.41 -12.12
N LEU A 51 -8.19 10.65 -11.61
CA LEU A 51 -8.54 10.33 -10.22
C LEU A 51 -8.32 8.85 -9.93
N ARG A 52 -8.80 7.96 -10.81
CA ARG A 52 -8.66 6.50 -10.63
C ARG A 52 -7.20 6.05 -10.65
N ALA A 53 -6.38 6.56 -11.57
CA ALA A 53 -4.95 6.24 -11.63
C ALA A 53 -4.22 6.65 -10.34
N ASN A 54 -4.49 7.86 -9.84
CA ASN A 54 -3.92 8.33 -8.58
C ASN A 54 -4.39 7.50 -7.38
N ILE A 55 -5.67 7.14 -7.30
CA ILE A 55 -6.21 6.31 -6.21
C ILE A 55 -5.55 4.92 -6.20
N TYR A 56 -5.36 4.28 -7.36
CA TYR A 56 -4.60 3.02 -7.44
C TYR A 56 -3.18 3.17 -6.90
N ALA A 57 -2.49 4.25 -7.24
CA ALA A 57 -1.14 4.52 -6.74
C ALA A 57 -1.15 4.73 -5.21
N ILE A 58 -2.10 5.50 -4.67
CA ILE A 58 -2.25 5.77 -3.24
C ILE A 58 -2.51 4.48 -2.45
N ILE A 59 -3.46 3.64 -2.90
CA ILE A 59 -3.77 2.34 -2.29
C ILE A 59 -2.51 1.46 -2.30
N THR A 60 -1.86 1.36 -3.45
CA THR A 60 -0.72 0.46 -3.65
C THR A 60 0.49 0.88 -2.81
N PHE A 61 0.76 2.19 -2.72
CA PHE A 61 1.83 2.71 -1.86
C PHE A 61 1.60 2.35 -0.39
N ALA A 62 0.39 2.60 0.13
CA ALA A 62 0.06 2.26 1.51
C ALA A 62 0.17 0.74 1.77
N LEU A 63 -0.32 -0.08 0.85
CA LEU A 63 -0.19 -1.54 0.93
C LEU A 63 1.27 -2.00 0.88
N ASN A 64 2.13 -1.36 0.09
CA ASN A 64 3.56 -1.67 0.09
C ASN A 64 4.19 -1.44 1.47
N ARG A 65 3.87 -0.31 2.12
CA ARG A 65 4.37 0.00 3.48
C ARG A 65 3.97 -1.06 4.50
N ILE A 66 2.72 -1.52 4.45
CA ILE A 66 2.19 -2.55 5.34
C ILE A 66 2.79 -3.92 4.98
N TYR A 67 2.78 -4.28 3.70
CA TYR A 67 3.27 -5.57 3.23
C TYR A 67 4.76 -5.79 3.53
N THR A 68 5.58 -4.77 3.36
CA THR A 68 7.01 -4.80 3.65
C THR A 68 7.32 -4.56 5.13
N GLU A 69 6.31 -4.26 5.94
CA GLU A 69 6.48 -3.84 7.34
C GLU A 69 7.53 -2.72 7.48
N TRP A 70 7.51 -1.75 6.56
CA TRP A 70 8.59 -0.77 6.40
C TRP A 70 8.99 -0.09 7.70
N TYR A 71 8.02 0.37 8.50
CA TYR A 71 8.27 0.98 9.80
C TYR A 71 8.34 -0.06 10.92
N ARG A 72 7.42 -1.05 10.93
CA ARG A 72 7.35 -2.08 11.95
C ARG A 72 8.65 -2.87 12.08
N SER A 73 9.29 -3.24 10.95
CA SER A 73 10.58 -3.95 10.93
C SER A 73 11.75 -3.13 11.49
N ARG A 74 11.57 -1.82 11.62
CA ARG A 74 12.54 -0.87 12.19
C ARG A 74 12.24 -0.52 13.65
N GLY A 75 11.26 -1.19 14.26
CA GLY A 75 10.86 -1.00 15.65
C GLY A 75 9.88 0.14 15.91
N TYR A 76 9.31 0.74 14.86
CA TYR A 76 8.27 1.76 15.02
C TYR A 76 6.89 1.14 15.27
N PRO A 77 6.03 1.74 16.11
CA PRO A 77 4.71 1.21 16.46
C PRO A 77 3.60 1.65 15.47
N PHE A 78 3.94 1.98 14.23
CA PHE A 78 3.00 2.45 13.20
C PHE A 78 3.34 1.89 11.83
N ASP A 79 2.42 2.04 10.87
CA ASP A 79 2.53 1.50 9.52
C ASP A 79 3.00 2.54 8.50
N ILE A 80 2.62 3.82 8.73
CA ILE A 80 2.86 4.92 7.80
C ILE A 80 2.86 6.26 8.54
N THR A 81 3.48 7.30 7.95
CA THR A 81 3.42 8.68 8.46
C THR A 81 2.39 9.52 7.71
N ASP A 82 2.03 10.68 8.23
CA ASP A 82 1.15 11.66 7.58
C ASP A 82 1.88 12.62 6.64
N SER A 83 3.19 12.46 6.48
CA SER A 83 4.08 13.43 5.84
C SER A 83 4.47 13.02 4.42
N THR A 84 4.26 13.92 3.44
CA THR A 84 4.71 13.75 2.05
C THR A 84 6.23 13.69 1.89
N GLN A 85 6.99 14.04 2.90
CA GLN A 85 8.45 13.89 2.90
C GLN A 85 8.86 12.42 2.98
N TYR A 86 8.04 11.58 3.61
CA TYR A 86 8.32 10.17 3.86
C TYR A 86 7.34 9.24 3.17
N ASP A 87 6.05 9.61 3.15
CA ASP A 87 4.95 8.79 2.67
C ASP A 87 3.90 9.61 1.89
N GLN A 88 2.68 9.71 2.40
CA GLN A 88 1.52 10.34 1.76
C GLN A 88 0.91 11.39 2.67
N LYS A 89 0.23 12.38 2.09
CA LYS A 89 -0.41 13.43 2.84
C LYS A 89 -1.71 12.93 3.46
N TYR A 90 -1.65 12.55 4.72
CA TYR A 90 -2.84 12.32 5.56
C TYR A 90 -3.11 13.57 6.38
N THR A 91 -4.35 14.03 6.43
CA THR A 91 -4.75 15.22 7.21
C THR A 91 -5.80 14.81 8.24
N TYR A 92 -5.37 14.66 9.50
CA TYR A 92 -6.26 14.25 10.58
C TYR A 92 -7.51 15.14 10.69
N GLY A 93 -8.69 14.50 10.75
CA GLY A 93 -9.97 15.19 10.87
C GLY A 93 -10.48 15.86 9.59
N ARG A 94 -9.85 15.63 8.43
CA ARG A 94 -10.29 16.19 7.15
C ARG A 94 -11.59 15.53 6.67
N GLU A 95 -12.49 16.33 6.13
CA GLU A 95 -13.65 15.85 5.36
C GLU A 95 -13.23 15.30 3.99
N VAL A 96 -13.94 14.28 3.52
CA VAL A 96 -13.70 13.57 2.26
C VAL A 96 -14.67 14.09 1.19
N PHE A 97 -14.19 14.30 -0.04
CA PHE A 97 -15.04 14.65 -1.18
C PHE A 97 -15.89 13.45 -1.61
N GLU A 98 -17.17 13.69 -1.91
CA GLU A 98 -18.13 12.63 -2.22
C GLU A 98 -17.73 11.75 -3.41
N ASN A 99 -17.26 12.36 -4.52
CA ASN A 99 -16.79 11.59 -5.68
C ASN A 99 -15.53 10.79 -5.38
N ILE A 100 -14.60 11.31 -4.58
CA ILE A 100 -13.41 10.57 -4.11
C ILE A 100 -13.84 9.39 -3.25
N ASN A 101 -14.78 9.59 -2.32
CA ASN A 101 -15.34 8.53 -1.48
C ASN A 101 -15.86 7.36 -2.34
N ARG A 102 -16.70 7.65 -3.34
CA ARG A 102 -17.22 6.65 -4.29
C ARG A 102 -16.10 5.92 -5.04
N LEU A 103 -15.17 6.66 -5.62
CA LEU A 103 -14.08 6.08 -6.41
C LEU A 103 -13.16 5.18 -5.58
N VAL A 104 -12.88 5.55 -4.33
CA VAL A 104 -12.09 4.71 -3.43
C VAL A 104 -12.85 3.42 -3.11
N ASP A 105 -14.14 3.49 -2.79
CA ASP A 105 -14.95 2.29 -2.50
C ASP A 105 -14.96 1.30 -3.69
N GLU A 106 -14.99 1.80 -4.92
CA GLU A 106 -14.94 0.99 -6.14
C GLU A 106 -13.56 0.33 -6.37
N GLN A 107 -12.47 0.90 -5.85
CA GLN A 107 -11.09 0.49 -6.17
C GLN A 107 -10.34 -0.14 -4.99
N LEU A 108 -10.89 -0.10 -3.78
CA LEU A 108 -10.20 -0.40 -2.53
C LEU A 108 -9.52 -1.78 -2.51
N ASN A 109 -10.11 -2.76 -3.16
CA ASN A 109 -9.63 -4.13 -3.21
C ASN A 109 -8.72 -4.44 -4.42
N THR A 110 -8.05 -3.42 -4.95
CA THR A 110 -7.17 -3.54 -6.12
C THR A 110 -5.84 -2.86 -5.85
N TYR A 111 -4.73 -3.51 -6.22
CA TYR A 111 -3.41 -2.91 -6.13
C TYR A 111 -2.56 -3.20 -7.37
N ILE A 112 -1.50 -2.42 -7.57
CA ILE A 112 -0.52 -2.56 -8.65
C ILE A 112 0.62 -3.45 -8.17
N ARG A 113 1.07 -4.39 -9.03
CA ARG A 113 2.30 -5.17 -8.79
C ARG A 113 3.18 -5.21 -10.03
N ARG A 114 4.43 -5.62 -9.88
CA ARG A 114 5.24 -6.08 -11.02
C ARG A 114 4.80 -7.47 -11.45
N GLN A 115 4.80 -7.73 -12.74
CA GLN A 115 4.53 -9.07 -13.27
C GLN A 115 5.55 -10.07 -12.70
N GLY A 116 5.06 -11.24 -12.30
CA GLY A 116 5.89 -12.29 -11.69
C GLY A 116 6.14 -12.15 -10.20
N THR A 117 5.70 -11.05 -9.56
CA THR A 117 5.75 -10.88 -8.10
C THR A 117 4.36 -10.81 -7.49
N ILE A 118 4.25 -10.88 -6.17
CA ILE A 118 2.99 -10.66 -5.44
C ILE A 118 3.03 -9.37 -4.60
N GLU A 119 4.20 -8.80 -4.40
CA GLU A 119 4.40 -7.58 -3.63
C GLU A 119 3.65 -6.40 -4.25
N PRO A 120 2.87 -5.63 -3.46
CA PRO A 120 2.38 -4.35 -3.91
C PRO A 120 3.54 -3.44 -4.34
N LEU A 121 3.44 -2.85 -5.52
CA LEU A 121 4.47 -1.97 -6.06
C LEU A 121 4.77 -0.83 -5.07
N PHE A 122 6.03 -0.45 -4.93
CA PHE A 122 6.35 0.86 -4.35
C PHE A 122 5.93 1.95 -5.35
N ALA A 123 4.63 2.25 -5.36
CA ALA A 123 4.00 3.15 -6.32
C ALA A 123 4.25 4.62 -5.95
N ALA A 124 5.51 5.05 -6.05
CA ALA A 124 5.89 6.44 -5.78
C ALA A 124 5.14 7.42 -6.69
N PHE A 125 4.75 8.55 -6.13
CA PHE A 125 4.12 9.64 -6.87
C PHE A 125 4.52 10.99 -6.28
N CYS A 126 4.35 12.04 -7.06
CA CYS A 126 4.60 13.41 -6.65
C CYS A 126 3.71 14.38 -7.44
N ASN A 127 3.68 15.62 -7.01
CA ASN A 127 2.89 16.67 -7.64
C ASN A 127 3.17 16.80 -9.16
N GLY A 128 4.44 16.71 -9.57
CA GLY A 128 4.84 16.77 -10.99
C GLY A 128 4.96 18.19 -11.55
N THR A 129 4.71 19.22 -10.74
CA THR A 129 4.87 20.63 -11.13
C THR A 129 5.93 21.33 -10.30
N THR A 130 5.84 21.26 -8.99
CA THR A 130 6.79 21.86 -8.04
C THR A 130 7.84 20.86 -7.56
N VAL A 131 7.51 19.57 -7.58
CA VAL A 131 8.38 18.44 -7.22
C VAL A 131 8.27 17.40 -8.32
N THR A 132 9.41 16.90 -8.81
CA THR A 132 9.50 15.80 -9.76
C THR A 132 10.10 14.57 -9.09
N CYS A 133 9.67 13.38 -9.49
CA CYS A 133 10.13 12.10 -8.97
C CYS A 133 10.19 11.03 -10.08
N GLU A 134 10.85 9.92 -9.81
CA GLU A 134 10.80 8.72 -10.63
C GLU A 134 9.51 7.93 -10.31
N GLY A 135 8.35 8.48 -10.63
CA GLY A 135 7.05 7.90 -10.32
C GLY A 135 5.92 8.62 -11.04
N LEU A 136 4.70 8.42 -10.58
CA LEU A 136 3.53 9.04 -11.18
C LEU A 136 3.50 10.54 -10.89
N SER A 137 3.42 11.34 -11.95
CA SER A 137 3.13 12.77 -11.85
C SER A 137 1.62 12.99 -11.71
N GLN A 138 1.18 13.47 -10.54
CA GLN A 138 -0.25 13.71 -10.27
C GLN A 138 -0.89 14.65 -11.32
N TRP A 139 -0.29 15.80 -11.59
CA TRP A 139 -0.75 16.72 -12.64
C TRP A 139 -0.58 16.15 -14.04
N GLY A 140 0.46 15.35 -14.28
CA GLY A 140 0.66 14.68 -15.56
C GLY A 140 -0.45 13.70 -15.90
N THR A 141 -1.09 13.08 -14.89
CA THR A 141 -2.24 12.18 -15.11
C THR A 141 -3.43 12.93 -15.71
N VAL A 142 -3.62 14.21 -15.37
CA VAL A 142 -4.70 15.04 -15.92
C VAL A 142 -4.51 15.21 -17.44
N GLY A 143 -3.32 15.61 -17.87
CA GLY A 143 -3.02 15.77 -19.29
C GLY A 143 -3.17 14.48 -20.12
N LEU A 144 -2.81 13.32 -19.54
CA LEU A 144 -3.01 12.02 -20.19
C LEU A 144 -4.50 11.65 -20.25
N ALA A 145 -5.25 11.87 -19.18
CA ALA A 145 -6.69 11.63 -19.14
C ALA A 145 -7.46 12.50 -20.15
N GLU A 146 -7.08 13.78 -20.31
CA GLU A 146 -7.64 14.68 -21.33
C GLU A 146 -7.34 14.23 -22.76
N GLN A 147 -6.26 13.48 -22.96
CA GLN A 147 -5.91 12.83 -24.23
C GLN A 147 -6.64 11.49 -24.45
N GLY A 148 -7.48 11.06 -23.51
CA GLY A 148 -8.28 9.85 -23.61
C GLY A 148 -7.60 8.57 -23.10
N TYR A 149 -6.48 8.69 -22.37
CA TYR A 149 -5.83 7.54 -21.73
C TYR A 149 -6.73 6.97 -20.64
N SER A 150 -6.84 5.63 -20.62
CA SER A 150 -7.51 4.93 -19.52
C SER A 150 -6.69 5.01 -18.22
N PRO A 151 -7.27 4.72 -17.04
CA PRO A 151 -6.49 4.64 -15.79
C PRO A 151 -5.30 3.68 -15.89
N TYR A 152 -5.48 2.53 -16.55
CA TYR A 152 -4.41 1.55 -16.73
C TYR A 152 -3.32 2.07 -17.67
N ASP A 153 -3.66 2.72 -18.77
CA ASP A 153 -2.68 3.32 -19.68
C ASP A 153 -1.87 4.42 -18.99
N ILE A 154 -2.51 5.21 -18.11
CA ILE A 154 -1.81 6.20 -17.28
C ILE A 154 -0.82 5.52 -16.33
N LEU A 155 -1.22 4.44 -15.69
CA LEU A 155 -0.34 3.69 -14.79
C LEU A 155 0.85 3.07 -15.53
N THR A 156 0.63 2.46 -16.71
CA THR A 156 1.72 1.90 -17.52
C THR A 156 2.65 2.97 -18.07
N TYR A 157 2.15 4.16 -18.40
CA TYR A 157 2.97 5.30 -18.80
C TYR A 157 4.02 5.66 -17.73
N TYR A 158 3.65 5.65 -16.44
CA TYR A 158 4.56 6.04 -15.36
C TYR A 158 5.34 4.87 -14.76
N TYR A 159 4.74 3.70 -14.64
CA TYR A 159 5.35 2.54 -13.99
C TYR A 159 5.88 1.50 -14.96
N GLY A 160 5.66 1.68 -16.29
CA GLY A 160 6.08 0.77 -17.34
C GLY A 160 5.09 -0.38 -17.59
N ASP A 161 5.26 -1.06 -18.72
CA ASP A 161 4.32 -2.07 -19.23
C ASP A 161 4.32 -3.38 -18.43
N SER A 162 5.29 -3.59 -17.55
CA SER A 162 5.45 -4.81 -16.77
C SER A 162 4.69 -4.77 -15.43
N ILE A 163 3.51 -4.15 -15.41
CA ILE A 163 2.64 -4.09 -14.24
C ILE A 163 1.33 -4.84 -14.47
N ASP A 164 0.74 -5.34 -13.37
CA ASP A 164 -0.62 -5.89 -13.32
C ASP A 164 -1.45 -5.17 -12.27
N LEU A 165 -2.77 -5.08 -12.49
CA LEU A 165 -3.75 -4.77 -11.45
C LEU A 165 -4.29 -6.08 -10.85
N VAL A 166 -3.99 -6.31 -9.59
CA VAL A 166 -4.53 -7.44 -8.82
C VAL A 166 -5.86 -7.01 -8.22
N GLN A 167 -6.93 -7.66 -8.62
CA GLN A 167 -8.31 -7.34 -8.21
C GLN A 167 -8.85 -8.37 -7.20
N ASN A 168 -9.93 -8.01 -6.53
CA ASN A 168 -10.64 -8.87 -5.57
C ASN A 168 -9.73 -9.33 -4.40
N VAL A 169 -8.87 -8.43 -3.96
CA VAL A 169 -7.98 -8.67 -2.83
C VAL A 169 -8.81 -8.77 -1.54
N PRO A 170 -8.66 -9.84 -0.74
CA PRO A 170 -9.47 -10.00 0.46
C PRO A 170 -9.15 -8.96 1.53
N VAL A 171 -10.14 -8.56 2.31
CA VAL A 171 -9.96 -7.73 3.50
C VAL A 171 -9.66 -8.65 4.69
N GLN A 172 -8.65 -8.34 5.48
CA GLN A 172 -8.24 -9.13 6.64
C GLN A 172 -7.67 -8.24 7.75
N THR A 173 -7.74 -8.73 8.99
CA THR A 173 -7.02 -8.12 10.10
C THR A 173 -5.51 -8.17 9.83
N SER A 174 -4.81 -7.08 10.10
CA SER A 174 -3.35 -6.99 9.91
C SER A 174 -2.62 -8.02 10.77
N MET A 175 -1.63 -8.70 10.17
CA MET A 175 -0.79 -9.69 10.85
C MET A 175 0.64 -9.16 10.93
N GLN A 176 1.19 -9.09 12.14
CA GLN A 176 2.61 -8.77 12.34
C GLN A 176 3.46 -10.03 12.19
N SER A 177 4.64 -9.90 11.59
CA SER A 177 5.55 -11.03 11.40
C SER A 177 6.36 -11.39 12.66
N TYR A 178 6.60 -10.40 13.53
CA TYR A 178 7.35 -10.61 14.78
C TYR A 178 6.39 -10.73 15.97
N PRO A 179 6.40 -11.86 16.70
CA PRO A 179 5.47 -12.11 17.81
C PRO A 179 5.81 -11.35 19.10
N GLY A 180 6.89 -10.56 19.14
CA GLY A 180 7.35 -9.84 20.34
C GLY A 180 8.42 -10.60 21.14
N PHE A 181 8.77 -11.82 20.74
CA PHE A 181 9.82 -12.65 21.36
C PHE A 181 10.56 -13.48 20.31
N PRO A 182 11.82 -13.91 20.54
CA PRO A 182 12.54 -14.78 19.63
C PRO A 182 11.86 -16.14 19.48
N LEU A 183 11.76 -16.64 18.24
CA LEU A 183 11.36 -18.03 17.96
C LEU A 183 12.60 -18.90 17.86
N GLU A 184 12.57 -20.05 18.54
CA GLU A 184 13.71 -20.98 18.63
C GLU A 184 13.32 -22.37 18.10
N LEU A 185 14.33 -23.19 17.81
CA LEU A 185 14.11 -24.57 17.37
C LEU A 185 13.31 -25.36 18.41
N GLY A 186 12.27 -26.02 17.95
CA GLY A 186 11.33 -26.77 18.80
C GLY A 186 10.08 -26.00 19.21
N TYR A 187 9.97 -24.71 18.86
CA TYR A 187 8.71 -24.00 19.03
C TYR A 187 7.66 -24.46 18.03
N SER A 188 6.40 -24.39 18.44
CA SER A 188 5.26 -24.73 17.59
C SER A 188 4.07 -23.81 17.92
N GLY A 189 3.14 -23.67 16.98
CA GLY A 189 1.94 -22.87 17.13
C GLY A 189 1.76 -21.82 16.06
N GLU A 190 0.86 -20.87 16.30
CA GLU A 190 0.47 -19.88 15.30
C GLU A 190 1.61 -18.93 14.92
N ASP A 191 2.46 -18.53 15.86
CA ASP A 191 3.61 -17.64 15.57
C ASP A 191 4.62 -18.33 14.64
N VAL A 192 4.88 -19.62 14.82
CA VAL A 192 5.73 -20.42 13.93
C VAL A 192 5.08 -20.55 12.56
N ARG A 193 3.77 -20.80 12.52
CA ARG A 193 3.00 -20.85 11.29
C ARG A 193 3.03 -19.52 10.51
N LEU A 194 2.90 -18.41 11.19
CA LEU A 194 3.01 -17.07 10.58
C LEU A 194 4.40 -16.82 10.02
N LEU A 195 5.47 -17.18 10.75
CA LEU A 195 6.84 -17.11 10.26
C LEU A 195 7.04 -17.93 8.98
N GLN A 196 6.54 -19.18 8.94
CA GLN A 196 6.59 -20.03 7.76
C GLN A 196 5.86 -19.40 6.56
N ILE A 197 4.70 -18.78 6.78
CA ILE A 197 3.95 -18.03 5.76
C ILE A 197 4.81 -16.90 5.20
N GLN A 198 5.43 -16.09 6.08
CA GLN A 198 6.25 -14.95 5.67
C GLN A 198 7.49 -15.39 4.88
N LEU A 199 8.16 -16.44 5.29
CA LEU A 199 9.32 -17.00 4.56
C LEU A 199 8.93 -17.50 3.16
N ASN A 200 7.81 -18.21 3.04
CA ASN A 200 7.30 -18.62 1.72
C ASN A 200 6.85 -17.43 0.85
N ARG A 201 6.39 -16.34 1.46
CA ARG A 201 6.08 -15.08 0.78
C ARG A 201 7.33 -14.43 0.20
N ILE A 202 8.44 -14.42 0.95
CA ILE A 202 9.74 -13.93 0.47
C ILE A 202 10.16 -14.70 -0.79
N SER A 203 10.06 -16.03 -0.81
CA SER A 203 10.41 -16.83 -1.97
C SER A 203 9.56 -16.57 -3.22
N ARG A 204 8.34 -16.05 -3.06
CA ARG A 204 7.47 -15.67 -4.18
C ARG A 204 7.86 -14.34 -4.83
N ASN A 205 8.40 -13.41 -4.05
CA ASN A 205 8.92 -12.15 -4.55
C ASN A 205 10.35 -12.26 -5.06
N TYR A 206 11.10 -13.19 -4.49
CA TYR A 206 12.52 -13.44 -4.81
C TYR A 206 12.72 -14.93 -5.17
N PRO A 207 12.44 -15.35 -6.42
CA PRO A 207 12.45 -16.77 -6.81
C PRO A 207 13.77 -17.51 -6.61
N ALA A 208 14.89 -16.78 -6.47
CA ALA A 208 16.19 -17.36 -6.13
C ALA A 208 16.27 -17.90 -4.69
N ILE A 209 15.34 -17.48 -3.82
CA ILE A 209 15.24 -17.96 -2.44
C ILE A 209 14.26 -19.15 -2.43
N PRO A 210 14.69 -20.38 -2.03
CA PRO A 210 13.82 -21.54 -2.05
C PRO A 210 12.69 -21.41 -1.02
N LYS A 211 11.56 -22.06 -1.31
CA LYS A 211 10.49 -22.23 -0.32
C LYS A 211 10.95 -23.11 0.83
N ILE A 212 10.48 -22.80 2.04
CA ILE A 212 10.77 -23.64 3.22
C ILE A 212 9.93 -24.94 3.28
N GLY A 213 8.95 -25.14 2.38
CA GLY A 213 8.10 -26.33 2.34
C GLY A 213 6.68 -26.07 2.87
N GLU A 214 6.10 -27.08 3.52
CA GLU A 214 4.75 -26.99 4.06
C GLU A 214 4.68 -26.07 5.29
N ILE A 215 3.52 -25.43 5.44
CA ILE A 215 3.22 -24.58 6.59
C ILE A 215 2.57 -25.49 7.64
N THR A 216 3.37 -25.94 8.59
CA THR A 216 2.95 -26.90 9.63
C THR A 216 2.65 -26.22 10.97
N GLY A 217 3.28 -25.08 11.25
CA GLY A 217 3.27 -24.43 12.57
C GLY A 217 4.18 -25.13 13.60
N SER A 218 5.16 -25.89 13.10
CA SER A 218 6.16 -26.59 13.95
C SER A 218 7.51 -26.63 13.28
#